data_6b424b879511dc903c96e28b72b93500
#
_entry.id   6b424b879511dc903c96e28b72b93500
#
_cell.length_a   1.000
_cell.length_b   1.000
_cell.length_c   1.000
_cell.angle_alpha   90.00
_cell.angle_beta   90.00
_cell.angle_gamma   90.00
#
_symmetry.space_group_name_H-M   'P 1'
#
loop_
_entity.id
_entity.type
_entity.pdbx_description
1 polymer ?
#
loop_
_entity_poly.entity_id
_entity_poly.type
_entity_poly.pdbx_seq_one_letter_code
_entity_poly.pdbx_strand_id
1 'polypeptide(L)'
;MTSLVSDDGTVTAVTLLSASPCVITQVKTLEADGYQAVQLGTEVAKHPGKTAQGHAVKSNTAPSKIVREVRVTDITEELTVGTELKADVFSVGDEVQVTGTSKGKGFAGTIKRHNFKRQRKSHGGKGNTRKPGSIGSMYPQRIFRGKRMAGRMGHDQVTVRGLKIALVDTDLNVIAVTGAVPGPRRSIVILKGAK
;
A
#
# COMPACT_ATOMS: atom_id res chain seq x y z
N MET A 1 15.68 2.86 1.23
CA MET A 1 15.73 4.22 1.77
C MET A 1 17.17 4.72 1.65
N THR A 2 17.33 5.99 1.37
CA THR A 2 18.60 6.71 1.28
C THR A 2 18.41 8.10 1.86
N SER A 3 19.43 8.93 1.83
CA SER A 3 19.36 10.34 2.19
C SER A 3 19.59 11.20 0.95
N LEU A 4 18.83 12.28 0.85
CA LEU A 4 19.02 13.34 -0.14
C LEU A 4 19.56 14.57 0.59
N VAL A 5 20.61 15.17 0.04
CA VAL A 5 21.16 16.44 0.54
C VAL A 5 20.65 17.53 -0.37
N SER A 6 19.95 18.50 0.20
CA SER A 6 19.49 19.70 -0.52
C SER A 6 20.63 20.71 -0.63
N ASP A 7 20.49 21.67 -1.53
CA ASP A 7 21.48 22.75 -1.77
C ASP A 7 21.77 23.57 -0.48
N ASP A 8 20.77 23.67 0.40
CA ASP A 8 20.91 24.31 1.72
C ASP A 8 21.66 23.45 2.75
N GLY A 9 22.22 22.30 2.36
CA GLY A 9 22.90 21.35 3.26
C GLY A 9 21.98 20.53 4.15
N THR A 10 20.65 20.64 3.99
CA THR A 10 19.68 19.86 4.78
C THR A 10 19.63 18.42 4.28
N VAL A 11 19.78 17.45 5.21
CA VAL A 11 19.70 16.02 4.90
C VAL A 11 18.29 15.50 5.15
N THR A 12 17.64 15.03 4.10
CA THR A 12 16.29 14.46 4.17
C THR A 12 16.32 12.96 3.87
N ALA A 13 15.72 12.15 4.76
CA ALA A 13 15.56 10.73 4.53
C ALA A 13 14.48 10.48 3.47
N VAL A 14 14.82 9.73 2.41
CA VAL A 14 13.92 9.44 1.30
C VAL A 14 13.84 7.95 0.98
N THR A 15 12.72 7.55 0.43
CA THR A 15 12.53 6.21 -0.15
C THR A 15 12.42 6.34 -1.66
N LEU A 16 13.29 5.65 -2.39
CA LEU A 16 13.25 5.59 -3.84
C LEU A 16 12.19 4.56 -4.27
N LEU A 17 11.31 4.98 -5.15
CA LEU A 17 10.27 4.17 -5.78
C LEU A 17 10.55 4.11 -7.28
N SER A 18 10.55 2.90 -7.85
CA SER A 18 10.56 2.74 -9.30
C SER A 18 9.14 3.02 -9.82
N ALA A 19 9.00 4.05 -10.62
CA ALA A 19 7.75 4.48 -11.24
C ALA A 19 7.71 3.99 -12.69
N SER A 20 7.76 2.66 -12.89
CA SER A 20 7.58 2.08 -14.23
C SER A 20 6.29 2.62 -14.84
N PRO A 21 6.28 2.96 -16.15
CA PRO A 21 5.07 3.47 -16.80
C PRO A 21 3.86 2.59 -16.52
N CYS A 22 2.76 3.22 -16.13
CA CYS A 22 1.49 2.56 -15.91
C CYS A 22 0.58 2.82 -17.10
N VAL A 23 -0.02 1.78 -17.66
CA VAL A 23 -0.93 1.88 -18.80
C VAL A 23 -2.37 1.75 -18.31
N ILE A 24 -3.27 2.58 -18.80
CA ILE A 24 -4.70 2.46 -18.55
C ILE A 24 -5.21 1.28 -19.36
N THR A 25 -5.58 0.19 -18.67
CA THR A 25 -6.07 -1.05 -19.31
C THR A 25 -7.58 -1.12 -19.41
N GLN A 26 -8.30 -0.40 -18.55
CA GLN A 26 -9.76 -0.33 -18.60
C GLN A 26 -10.25 0.94 -17.88
N VAL A 27 -11.28 1.55 -18.42
CA VAL A 27 -12.06 2.60 -17.78
C VAL A 27 -13.41 2.03 -17.41
N LYS A 28 -13.79 2.10 -16.14
CA LYS A 28 -15.05 1.60 -15.61
C LYS A 28 -16.03 2.75 -15.43
N THR A 29 -17.22 2.57 -15.95
CA THR A 29 -18.30 3.57 -15.92
C THR A 29 -19.42 3.15 -14.99
N LEU A 30 -20.21 4.13 -14.53
CA LEU A 30 -21.35 3.87 -13.65
C LEU A 30 -22.40 2.97 -14.30
N GLU A 31 -22.63 3.13 -15.61
CA GLU A 31 -23.65 2.41 -16.36
C GLU A 31 -23.31 0.92 -16.55
N ALA A 32 -22.05 0.61 -16.88
CA ALA A 32 -21.64 -0.75 -17.18
C ALA A 32 -21.19 -1.52 -15.92
N ASP A 33 -20.46 -0.87 -15.02
CA ASP A 33 -19.79 -1.52 -13.88
C ASP A 33 -20.41 -1.14 -12.51
N GLY A 34 -21.30 -0.16 -12.46
CA GLY A 34 -21.93 0.32 -11.24
C GLY A 34 -21.02 1.24 -10.38
N TYR A 35 -19.82 1.57 -10.84
CA TYR A 35 -18.89 2.51 -10.20
C TYR A 35 -17.88 3.04 -11.20
N GLN A 36 -17.33 4.21 -10.90
CA GLN A 36 -16.29 4.84 -11.71
C GLN A 36 -14.89 4.50 -11.20
N ALA A 37 -14.05 3.97 -12.08
CA ALA A 37 -12.67 3.63 -11.75
C ALA A 37 -11.82 3.56 -13.03
N VAL A 38 -10.53 3.78 -12.85
CA VAL A 38 -9.52 3.55 -13.89
C VAL A 38 -8.66 2.37 -13.46
N GLN A 39 -8.52 1.40 -14.34
CA GLN A 39 -7.66 0.25 -14.12
C GLN A 39 -6.29 0.53 -14.72
N LEU A 40 -5.27 0.45 -13.89
CA LEU A 40 -3.86 0.66 -14.25
C LEU A 40 -3.13 -0.67 -14.28
N GLY A 41 -2.44 -0.92 -15.38
CA GLY A 41 -1.52 -2.04 -15.55
C GLY A 41 -0.07 -1.57 -15.51
N THR A 42 0.80 -2.31 -14.84
CA THR A 42 2.24 -2.04 -14.85
C THR A 42 3.03 -3.34 -14.97
N GLU A 43 4.25 -3.23 -15.48
CA GLU A 43 5.13 -4.35 -15.83
C GLU A 43 4.48 -5.38 -16.77
N VAL A 44 5.10 -5.65 -17.89
CA VAL A 44 4.65 -6.69 -18.85
C VAL A 44 4.84 -8.07 -18.24
N ALA A 45 3.81 -8.90 -18.32
CA ALA A 45 3.85 -10.27 -17.84
C ALA A 45 4.69 -11.15 -18.78
N LYS A 46 5.72 -11.84 -18.26
CA LYS A 46 6.56 -12.75 -19.06
C LYS A 46 5.78 -13.99 -19.57
N HIS A 47 4.88 -14.50 -18.74
CA HIS A 47 4.09 -15.70 -19.04
C HIS A 47 2.60 -15.44 -18.67
N PRO A 48 1.87 -14.67 -19.50
CA PRO A 48 0.48 -14.34 -19.19
C PRO A 48 -0.42 -15.56 -19.43
N GLY A 49 -1.33 -15.82 -18.49
CA GLY A 49 -2.38 -16.82 -18.67
C GLY A 49 -3.40 -16.36 -19.72
N LYS A 50 -4.19 -17.31 -20.28
CA LYS A 50 -5.20 -17.04 -21.32
C LYS A 50 -6.19 -15.93 -20.92
N THR A 51 -6.60 -15.88 -19.67
CA THR A 51 -7.51 -14.83 -19.15
C THR A 51 -6.88 -13.43 -19.19
N ALA A 52 -5.60 -13.30 -18.79
CA ALA A 52 -4.88 -12.04 -18.85
C ALA A 52 -4.64 -11.59 -20.29
N GLN A 53 -4.36 -12.54 -21.21
CA GLN A 53 -4.25 -12.27 -22.65
C GLN A 53 -5.57 -11.74 -23.20
N GLY A 54 -6.69 -12.42 -22.91
CA GLY A 54 -8.02 -12.01 -23.37
C GLY A 54 -8.43 -10.63 -22.84
N HIS A 55 -8.01 -10.27 -21.61
CA HIS A 55 -8.21 -8.93 -21.07
C HIS A 55 -7.36 -7.88 -21.80
N ALA A 56 -6.10 -8.18 -22.05
CA ALA A 56 -5.17 -7.31 -22.75
C ALA A 56 -5.57 -7.04 -24.20
N VAL A 57 -6.13 -8.04 -24.89
CA VAL A 57 -6.65 -7.86 -26.27
C VAL A 57 -7.78 -6.83 -26.30
N LYS A 58 -8.70 -6.83 -25.32
CA LYS A 58 -9.79 -5.85 -25.25
C LYS A 58 -9.30 -4.41 -25.07
N SER A 59 -8.20 -4.25 -24.39
CA SER A 59 -7.57 -2.93 -24.13
C SER A 59 -6.51 -2.55 -25.17
N ASN A 60 -6.24 -3.41 -26.14
CA ASN A 60 -5.16 -3.25 -27.12
C ASN A 60 -3.80 -2.91 -26.47
N THR A 61 -3.55 -3.48 -25.29
CA THR A 61 -2.33 -3.27 -24.50
C THR A 61 -1.59 -4.59 -24.28
N ALA A 62 -0.31 -4.50 -23.89
CA ALA A 62 0.42 -5.69 -23.47
C ALA A 62 -0.15 -6.26 -22.15
N PRO A 63 -0.18 -7.58 -21.97
CA PRO A 63 -0.71 -8.17 -20.73
C PRO A 63 0.16 -7.76 -19.54
N SER A 64 -0.45 -7.05 -18.60
CA SER A 64 0.22 -6.52 -17.43
C SER A 64 0.34 -7.56 -16.33
N LYS A 65 1.50 -7.59 -15.67
CA LYS A 65 1.77 -8.46 -14.52
C LYS A 65 1.00 -8.04 -13.28
N ILE A 66 0.84 -6.74 -13.10
CA ILE A 66 0.19 -6.15 -11.95
C ILE A 66 -0.91 -5.23 -12.47
N VAL A 67 -2.10 -5.45 -11.98
CA VAL A 67 -3.28 -4.64 -12.32
C VAL A 67 -3.89 -4.12 -11.03
N ARG A 68 -4.22 -2.83 -10.99
CA ARG A 68 -4.88 -2.18 -9.85
C ARG A 68 -5.91 -1.19 -10.34
N GLU A 69 -7.00 -1.07 -9.60
CA GLU A 69 -8.04 -0.09 -9.86
C GLU A 69 -7.92 1.10 -8.90
N VAL A 70 -8.08 2.28 -9.45
CA VAL A 70 -8.15 3.53 -8.71
C VAL A 70 -9.52 4.14 -8.95
N ARG A 71 -10.30 4.32 -7.90
CA ARG A 71 -11.58 5.00 -7.98
C ARG A 71 -11.38 6.48 -8.25
N VAL A 72 -12.10 7.00 -9.22
CA VAL A 72 -12.12 8.41 -9.60
C VAL A 72 -13.54 8.96 -9.40
N THR A 73 -13.66 10.24 -9.12
CA THR A 73 -14.97 10.92 -9.01
C THR A 73 -15.49 11.27 -10.39
N ASP A 74 -14.60 11.71 -11.27
CA ASP A 74 -14.93 12.15 -12.63
C ASP A 74 -13.96 11.51 -13.62
N ILE A 75 -14.49 11.03 -14.72
CA ILE A 75 -13.70 10.49 -15.82
C ILE A 75 -13.51 11.63 -16.82
N THR A 76 -12.28 12.15 -16.90
CA THR A 76 -11.90 13.15 -17.89
C THR A 76 -11.62 12.47 -19.24
N GLU A 77 -11.74 13.21 -20.34
CA GLU A 77 -11.47 12.71 -21.70
C GLU A 77 -10.01 12.24 -21.89
N GLU A 78 -9.11 12.69 -21.03
CA GLU A 78 -7.69 12.29 -21.02
C GLU A 78 -7.47 10.86 -20.51
N LEU A 79 -8.40 10.31 -19.74
CA LEU A 79 -8.31 8.97 -19.14
C LEU A 79 -8.81 7.89 -20.11
N THR A 80 -8.19 7.81 -21.28
CA THR A 80 -8.53 6.80 -22.29
C THR A 80 -7.71 5.52 -22.13
N VAL A 81 -8.28 4.41 -22.59
CA VAL A 81 -7.58 3.10 -22.61
C VAL A 81 -6.35 3.21 -23.51
N GLY A 82 -5.21 2.72 -23.02
CA GLY A 82 -3.93 2.80 -23.71
C GLY A 82 -3.04 3.99 -23.32
N THR A 83 -3.59 4.98 -22.61
CA THR A 83 -2.79 6.12 -22.11
C THR A 83 -1.73 5.66 -21.11
N GLU A 84 -0.51 6.13 -21.28
CA GLU A 84 0.62 5.87 -20.37
C GLU A 84 0.75 6.98 -19.34
N LEU A 85 0.79 6.59 -18.07
CA LEU A 85 1.10 7.47 -16.94
C LEU A 85 2.54 7.23 -16.51
N LYS A 86 3.38 8.26 -16.61
CA LYS A 86 4.81 8.24 -16.24
C LYS A 86 5.04 8.96 -14.91
N ALA A 87 6.29 9.05 -14.49
CA ALA A 87 6.67 9.74 -13.27
C ALA A 87 6.37 11.26 -13.29
N ASP A 88 6.28 11.84 -14.48
CA ASP A 88 6.01 13.27 -14.74
C ASP A 88 4.63 13.78 -14.28
N VAL A 89 3.72 12.85 -13.96
CA VAL A 89 2.41 13.17 -13.33
C VAL A 89 2.58 13.86 -11.98
N PHE A 90 3.72 13.67 -11.33
CA PHE A 90 4.02 14.21 -10.01
C PHE A 90 5.11 15.27 -10.08
N SER A 91 4.94 16.34 -9.30
CA SER A 91 5.91 17.41 -9.15
C SER A 91 6.63 17.36 -7.80
N VAL A 92 7.87 17.89 -7.75
CA VAL A 92 8.62 18.03 -6.51
C VAL A 92 7.87 18.95 -5.54
N GLY A 93 7.72 18.49 -4.29
CA GLY A 93 6.97 19.21 -3.26
C GLY A 93 5.53 18.74 -3.10
N ASP A 94 4.97 17.99 -4.04
CA ASP A 94 3.61 17.47 -3.93
C ASP A 94 3.42 16.62 -2.69
N GLU A 95 2.30 16.82 -2.01
CA GLU A 95 1.89 15.97 -0.90
C GLU A 95 1.21 14.72 -1.44
N VAL A 96 1.65 13.56 -0.95
CA VAL A 96 1.19 12.26 -1.43
C VAL A 96 0.81 11.32 -0.30
N GLN A 97 -0.08 10.39 -0.65
CA GLN A 97 -0.43 9.23 0.17
C GLN A 97 0.17 7.97 -0.45
N VAL A 98 0.83 7.18 0.36
CA VAL A 98 1.45 5.92 -0.08
C VAL A 98 0.76 4.75 0.58
N THR A 99 0.13 3.90 -0.22
CA THR A 99 -0.56 2.69 0.24
C THR A 99 0.25 1.47 -0.16
N GLY A 100 0.54 0.60 0.80
CA GLY A 100 1.25 -0.65 0.55
C GLY A 100 0.88 -1.73 1.56
N THR A 101 1.36 -2.94 1.33
CA THR A 101 1.15 -4.07 2.23
C THR A 101 2.29 -4.13 3.24
N SER A 102 1.98 -4.05 4.52
CA SER A 102 2.95 -4.07 5.61
C SER A 102 3.71 -5.41 5.68
N LYS A 103 4.90 -5.42 6.27
CA LYS A 103 5.66 -6.65 6.49
C LYS A 103 4.89 -7.61 7.39
N GLY A 104 4.73 -8.88 6.97
CA GLY A 104 4.13 -9.93 7.78
C GLY A 104 4.99 -10.26 9.00
N LYS A 105 4.34 -10.45 10.15
CA LYS A 105 4.98 -10.82 11.43
C LYS A 105 4.50 -12.19 11.95
N GLY A 106 3.78 -12.93 11.11
CA GLY A 106 3.23 -14.25 11.44
C GLY A 106 2.19 -14.21 12.55
N PHE A 107 2.03 -15.29 13.26
CA PHE A 107 1.18 -15.36 14.46
C PHE A 107 1.88 -14.66 15.63
N ALA A 108 1.25 -13.67 16.21
CA ALA A 108 1.80 -12.84 17.27
C ALA A 108 0.92 -12.89 18.52
N GLY A 109 1.56 -12.95 19.68
CA GLY A 109 0.88 -12.86 20.97
C GLY A 109 0.34 -11.46 21.25
N THR A 110 -0.54 -11.32 22.22
CA THR A 110 -1.23 -10.08 22.58
C THR A 110 -0.29 -8.94 22.94
N ILE A 111 0.87 -9.22 23.52
CA ILE A 111 1.86 -8.22 23.88
C ILE A 111 2.44 -7.56 22.61
N LYS A 112 2.85 -8.35 21.61
CA LYS A 112 3.41 -7.84 20.36
C LYS A 112 2.33 -7.22 19.46
N ARG A 113 1.15 -7.86 19.38
CA ARG A 113 0.08 -7.46 18.45
C ARG A 113 -0.70 -6.24 18.93
N HIS A 114 -0.93 -6.13 20.26
CA HIS A 114 -1.82 -5.10 20.83
C HIS A 114 -1.17 -4.29 21.95
N ASN A 115 0.14 -4.44 22.17
CA ASN A 115 0.91 -3.74 23.21
C ASN A 115 0.36 -3.98 24.63
N PHE A 116 -0.11 -5.20 24.91
CA PHE A 116 -0.55 -5.55 26.25
C PHE A 116 0.63 -5.50 27.22
N LYS A 117 0.37 -5.01 28.44
CA LYS A 117 1.37 -5.00 29.51
C LYS A 117 1.69 -6.43 29.95
N ARG A 118 2.99 -6.70 30.09
CA ARG A 118 3.47 -7.98 30.62
C ARG A 118 3.19 -8.05 32.11
N GLN A 119 2.73 -9.22 32.59
CA GLN A 119 2.59 -9.51 34.00
C GLN A 119 3.96 -9.76 34.68
N ARG A 120 4.03 -9.66 36.00
CA ARG A 120 5.26 -9.89 36.76
C ARG A 120 5.74 -11.31 36.61
N LYS A 121 7.07 -11.53 36.58
CA LYS A 121 7.68 -12.86 36.52
C LYS A 121 7.73 -13.54 37.90
N SER A 122 7.91 -12.74 38.94
CA SER A 122 8.08 -13.14 40.36
C SER A 122 6.99 -12.46 41.21
N HIS A 123 7.14 -12.51 42.54
CA HIS A 123 6.15 -11.95 43.49
C HIS A 123 4.75 -12.58 43.33
N GLY A 124 4.67 -13.90 43.31
CA GLY A 124 3.41 -14.63 43.15
C GLY A 124 2.93 -14.87 41.72
N GLY A 125 3.67 -14.39 40.71
CA GLY A 125 3.38 -14.65 39.31
C GLY A 125 3.74 -16.06 38.88
N LYS A 126 2.76 -16.96 38.81
CA LYS A 126 2.96 -18.39 38.44
C LYS A 126 2.68 -18.60 36.94
N GLY A 127 3.69 -18.40 36.05
CA GLY A 127 3.62 -18.79 34.63
C GLY A 127 2.67 -17.94 33.74
N ASN A 128 2.14 -16.83 34.24
CA ASN A 128 1.18 -15.99 33.51
C ASN A 128 1.80 -14.79 32.80
N THR A 129 3.13 -14.70 32.74
CA THR A 129 3.88 -13.51 32.32
C THR A 129 3.43 -12.90 30.99
N ARG A 130 3.10 -13.72 29.99
CA ARG A 130 2.75 -13.27 28.64
C ARG A 130 1.31 -13.59 28.23
N LYS A 131 0.48 -14.03 29.18
CA LYS A 131 -0.93 -14.32 28.93
C LYS A 131 -1.77 -13.03 28.80
N PRO A 132 -2.88 -13.05 28.06
CA PRO A 132 -3.74 -11.86 27.84
C PRO A 132 -4.47 -11.39 29.10
N GLY A 133 -4.63 -12.27 30.12
CA GLY A 133 -5.48 -12.01 31.28
C GLY A 133 -6.95 -12.34 31.02
N SER A 134 -7.85 -11.71 31.74
CA SER A 134 -9.29 -11.92 31.58
C SER A 134 -9.77 -11.48 30.20
N ILE A 135 -10.60 -12.31 29.59
CA ILE A 135 -11.19 -12.05 28.26
C ILE A 135 -12.64 -11.59 28.33
N GLY A 136 -13.24 -11.54 29.52
CA GLY A 136 -14.60 -11.10 29.73
C GLY A 136 -15.01 -11.14 31.20
N SER A 137 -16.26 -10.79 31.46
CA SER A 137 -16.93 -10.87 32.74
C SER A 137 -17.76 -12.17 32.83
N MET A 138 -18.36 -12.46 34.00
CA MET A 138 -19.27 -13.58 34.19
C MET A 138 -20.51 -13.46 33.31
N TYR A 139 -21.00 -12.27 33.08
CA TYR A 139 -22.15 -11.97 32.22
C TYR A 139 -21.84 -10.79 31.29
N PRO A 140 -22.18 -10.85 29.99
CA PRO A 140 -22.76 -11.96 29.24
C PRO A 140 -21.78 -13.13 29.06
N GLN A 141 -22.26 -14.34 29.06
CA GLN A 141 -21.48 -15.58 28.97
C GLN A 141 -20.90 -15.83 27.57
N ARG A 142 -20.35 -14.78 26.95
CA ARG A 142 -19.68 -14.84 25.65
C ARG A 142 -18.58 -13.79 25.54
N ILE A 143 -17.61 -14.03 24.67
CA ILE A 143 -16.59 -13.05 24.35
C ILE A 143 -17.15 -12.09 23.32
N PHE A 144 -17.00 -10.79 23.56
CA PHE A 144 -17.45 -9.76 22.62
C PHE A 144 -16.62 -9.82 21.31
N ARG A 145 -17.29 -9.53 20.20
CA ARG A 145 -16.60 -9.36 18.90
C ARG A 145 -15.58 -8.21 18.99
N GLY A 146 -14.44 -8.37 18.32
CA GLY A 146 -13.37 -7.37 18.35
C GLY A 146 -12.48 -7.42 19.60
N LYS A 147 -12.69 -8.37 20.54
CA LYS A 147 -11.79 -8.55 21.68
C LYS A 147 -10.36 -8.81 21.20
N ARG A 148 -9.41 -8.03 21.73
CA ARG A 148 -8.00 -8.11 21.34
C ARG A 148 -7.37 -9.41 21.84
N MET A 149 -7.01 -10.29 20.91
CA MET A 149 -6.41 -11.60 21.17
C MET A 149 -5.18 -11.82 20.29
N ALA A 150 -4.41 -12.87 20.59
CA ALA A 150 -3.35 -13.36 19.73
C ALA A 150 -3.89 -13.69 18.33
N GLY A 151 -3.06 -13.58 17.31
CA GLY A 151 -3.42 -13.89 15.94
C GLY A 151 -2.40 -13.38 14.94
N ARG A 152 -2.74 -13.45 13.65
CA ARG A 152 -1.90 -12.94 12.57
C ARG A 152 -1.69 -11.43 12.74
N MET A 153 -0.46 -11.01 12.54
CA MET A 153 -0.04 -9.61 12.58
C MET A 153 0.73 -9.27 11.32
N GLY A 154 0.48 -8.09 10.78
CA GLY A 154 1.10 -7.64 9.54
C GLY A 154 0.51 -8.30 8.29
N HIS A 155 1.07 -7.96 7.13
CA HIS A 155 0.53 -8.27 5.81
C HIS A 155 -0.87 -7.64 5.62
N ASP A 156 -1.04 -6.48 6.24
CA ASP A 156 -2.23 -5.66 6.15
C ASP A 156 -1.96 -4.48 5.23
N GLN A 157 -2.97 -4.00 4.53
CA GLN A 157 -2.88 -2.77 3.75
C GLN A 157 -2.79 -1.58 4.69
N VAL A 158 -1.76 -0.76 4.51
CA VAL A 158 -1.50 0.43 5.33
C VAL A 158 -1.29 1.61 4.39
N THR A 159 -1.92 2.73 4.71
CA THR A 159 -1.73 4.00 4.00
C THR A 159 -1.03 5.00 4.91
N VAL A 160 0.10 5.52 4.45
CA VAL A 160 0.82 6.62 5.08
C VAL A 160 0.48 7.90 4.31
N ARG A 161 0.08 8.94 5.02
CA ARG A 161 -0.33 10.24 4.46
C ARG A 161 0.67 11.31 4.84
N GLY A 162 0.64 12.45 4.12
CA GLY A 162 1.47 13.61 4.43
C GLY A 162 2.95 13.42 4.07
N LEU A 163 3.25 12.52 3.13
CA LEU A 163 4.59 12.40 2.57
C LEU A 163 4.74 13.37 1.41
N LYS A 164 5.94 13.89 1.18
CA LYS A 164 6.23 14.82 0.08
C LYS A 164 7.13 14.16 -0.95
N ILE A 165 6.97 14.56 -2.19
CA ILE A 165 7.89 14.18 -3.26
C ILE A 165 9.13 15.05 -3.16
N ALA A 166 10.28 14.40 -2.98
CA ALA A 166 11.57 15.07 -2.85
C ALA A 166 12.30 15.21 -4.21
N LEU A 167 12.13 14.21 -5.09
CA LEU A 167 12.77 14.20 -6.41
C LEU A 167 11.89 13.39 -7.37
N VAL A 168 11.82 13.84 -8.62
CA VAL A 168 11.25 13.10 -9.75
C VAL A 168 12.32 12.99 -10.83
N ASP A 169 12.68 11.80 -11.21
CA ASP A 169 13.62 11.52 -12.29
C ASP A 169 12.86 10.78 -13.40
N THR A 170 12.63 11.46 -14.50
CA THR A 170 11.89 10.93 -15.65
C THR A 170 12.71 9.99 -16.49
N ASP A 171 14.03 10.15 -16.53
CA ASP A 171 14.94 9.33 -17.36
C ASP A 171 15.10 7.93 -16.74
N LEU A 172 15.26 7.88 -15.42
CA LEU A 172 15.36 6.64 -14.67
C LEU A 172 13.99 6.09 -14.23
N ASN A 173 12.90 6.82 -14.45
CA ASN A 173 11.56 6.51 -13.95
C ASN A 173 11.56 6.23 -12.44
N VAL A 174 12.14 7.15 -11.66
CA VAL A 174 12.27 7.05 -10.20
C VAL A 174 11.61 8.26 -9.55
N ILE A 175 10.84 7.98 -8.50
CA ILE A 175 10.27 9.00 -7.61
C ILE A 175 10.88 8.79 -6.21
N ALA A 176 11.44 9.85 -5.63
CA ALA A 176 11.89 9.87 -4.25
C ALA A 176 10.82 10.49 -3.36
N VAL A 177 10.32 9.74 -2.40
CA VAL A 177 9.31 10.20 -1.43
C VAL A 177 9.97 10.36 -0.06
N THR A 178 9.65 11.44 0.66
CA THR A 178 10.18 11.70 2.00
C THR A 178 9.73 10.64 2.99
N GLY A 179 10.63 10.21 3.87
CA GLY A 179 10.32 9.27 4.94
C GLY A 179 10.20 7.81 4.50
N ALA A 180 9.50 7.02 5.31
CA ALA A 180 9.35 5.60 5.15
C ALA A 180 8.02 5.23 4.49
N VAL A 181 8.05 4.22 3.61
CA VAL A 181 6.86 3.66 2.97
C VAL A 181 6.54 2.27 3.54
N PRO A 182 5.26 1.84 3.54
CA PRO A 182 4.88 0.54 4.05
C PRO A 182 5.35 -0.59 3.13
N GLY A 183 5.78 -1.69 3.73
CA GLY A 183 6.11 -2.94 3.04
C GLY A 183 7.60 -3.31 3.01
N PRO A 184 7.92 -4.48 2.45
CA PRO A 184 9.29 -4.89 2.19
C PRO A 184 9.87 -4.22 0.93
N ARG A 185 11.17 -4.37 0.71
CA ARG A 185 11.80 -3.97 -0.55
C ARG A 185 11.17 -4.73 -1.72
N ARG A 186 11.06 -4.09 -2.87
CA ARG A 186 10.45 -4.65 -4.10
C ARG A 186 8.96 -5.00 -3.96
N SER A 187 8.28 -4.45 -2.95
CA SER A 187 6.82 -4.54 -2.87
C SER A 187 6.15 -3.45 -3.71
N ILE A 188 4.94 -3.74 -4.11
CA ILE A 188 4.11 -2.79 -4.85
C ILE A 188 3.54 -1.78 -3.86
N VAL A 189 3.65 -0.52 -4.21
CA VAL A 189 3.00 0.59 -3.50
C VAL A 189 2.14 1.39 -4.48
N ILE A 190 1.05 1.93 -3.99
CA ILE A 190 0.18 2.82 -4.73
C ILE A 190 0.44 4.23 -4.22
N LEU A 191 0.87 5.10 -5.14
CA LEU A 191 1.07 6.51 -4.88
C LEU A 191 -0.17 7.27 -5.33
N LYS A 192 -0.71 8.13 -4.47
CA LYS A 192 -1.86 8.97 -4.76
C LYS A 192 -1.58 10.38 -4.28
N GLY A 193 -1.78 11.39 -5.14
CA GLY A 193 -1.74 12.79 -4.74
C GLY A 193 -2.76 13.07 -3.63
N ALA A 194 -2.38 13.87 -2.66
CA ALA A 194 -3.31 14.41 -1.68
C ALA A 194 -4.10 15.54 -2.36
N LYS A 195 -5.43 15.50 -2.20
CA LYS A 195 -6.27 16.63 -2.60
C LYS A 195 -6.16 17.72 -1.56
#